data_bff6163656e78b075996a2d244fcb579
#
_entry.id   bff6163656e78b075996a2d244fcb579
#
_cell.length_a   1.000
_cell.length_b   1.000
_cell.length_c   1.000
_cell.angle_alpha   90.00
_cell.angle_beta   90.00
_cell.angle_gamma   90.00
#
_symmetry.space_group_name_H-M   'P 1'
#
loop_
_entity.id
_entity.type
_entity.pdbx_description
1 polymer ?
#
loop_
_entity_poly.entity_id
_entity_poly.type
_entity_poly.pdbx_seq_one_letter_code
_entity_poly.pdbx_strand_id
1 'polypeptide(L)'
;ALELADDEIALCADTTVALGRRILGKPSDRDEANSFLSLLSGRRHKVITCVAAKKQNQVKVKEVISVVKMKVLSFQEIETYLDSGDWEGKAGGYGIQGPAASFIPWISGSYTGIVGLPLNETMGLLSSLKYPVFGSKNG
;
A
#
# COMPACT_ATOMS: atom_id res chain seq x y z
N ALA A 1 20.11 14.27 -5.75
CA ALA A 1 18.92 14.53 -6.59
C ALA A 1 18.96 13.66 -7.84
N LEU A 2 17.81 13.19 -8.24
CA LEU A 2 17.67 12.34 -9.41
C LEU A 2 17.65 13.20 -10.67
N GLU A 3 18.58 12.92 -11.60
CA GLU A 3 18.58 13.58 -12.90
C GLU A 3 17.80 12.75 -13.91
N LEU A 4 16.90 13.41 -14.63
CA LEU A 4 16.03 12.77 -15.60
C LEU A 4 16.22 13.41 -16.97
N ALA A 5 16.15 12.59 -18.03
CA ALA A 5 16.01 13.10 -19.37
C ALA A 5 14.65 13.79 -19.53
N ASP A 6 14.50 14.60 -20.59
CA ASP A 6 13.30 15.44 -20.76
C ASP A 6 11.98 14.65 -20.78
N ASP A 7 12.03 13.41 -21.28
CA ASP A 7 10.84 12.58 -21.42
C ASP A 7 10.71 11.52 -20.33
N GLU A 8 11.62 11.50 -19.37
CA GLU A 8 11.59 10.52 -18.29
C GLU A 8 10.79 11.01 -17.10
N ILE A 9 10.15 10.06 -16.42
CA ILE A 9 9.47 10.29 -15.15
C ILE A 9 10.00 9.30 -14.13
N ALA A 10 10.32 9.81 -12.94
CA ALA A 10 10.55 8.99 -11.77
C ALA A 10 9.25 8.87 -10.98
N LEU A 11 8.89 7.64 -10.64
CA LEU A 11 7.70 7.34 -9.87
C LEU A 11 8.09 6.55 -8.63
N CYS A 12 7.58 6.98 -7.47
CA CYS A 12 7.77 6.21 -6.25
C CYS A 12 6.48 6.20 -5.43
N ALA A 13 6.32 5.15 -4.64
CA ALA A 13 5.19 5.00 -3.76
C ALA A 13 5.66 4.38 -2.44
N ASP A 14 5.02 4.79 -1.35
CA ASP A 14 5.30 4.25 -0.03
C ASP A 14 4.00 4.05 0.71
N THR A 15 3.87 2.91 1.40
CA THR A 15 2.65 2.52 2.09
C THR A 15 2.88 2.40 3.58
N THR A 16 1.97 2.98 4.35
CA THR A 16 1.98 2.95 5.81
C THR A 16 0.66 2.37 6.30
N VAL A 17 0.73 1.49 7.29
CA VAL A 17 -0.44 0.97 7.99
C VAL A 17 -0.52 1.66 9.35
N ALA A 18 -1.70 2.21 9.65
CA ALA A 18 -1.93 2.93 10.90
C ALA A 18 -3.16 2.38 11.62
N LEU A 19 -2.99 2.02 12.88
CA LEU A 19 -4.07 1.63 13.77
C LEU A 19 -4.19 2.70 14.86
N GLY A 20 -5.22 3.54 14.72
CA GLY A 20 -5.31 4.73 15.55
C GLY A 20 -4.09 5.62 15.33
N ARG A 21 -3.34 5.90 16.39
CA ARG A 21 -2.11 6.69 16.32
C ARG A 21 -0.86 5.85 16.15
N ARG A 22 -1.00 4.54 16.08
CA ARG A 22 0.12 3.63 16.01
C ARG A 22 0.43 3.29 14.56
N ILE A 23 1.69 3.45 14.19
CA ILE A 23 2.18 3.07 12.87
C ILE A 23 2.73 1.65 12.95
N LEU A 24 2.25 0.80 12.06
CA LEU A 24 2.73 -0.57 11.93
C LEU A 24 3.54 -0.67 10.65
N GLY A 25 4.86 -0.63 10.80
CA GLY A 25 5.78 -0.72 9.66
C GLY A 25 5.93 -2.15 9.16
N LYS A 26 7.01 -2.40 8.45
CA LYS A 26 7.37 -3.75 8.03
C LYS A 26 7.92 -4.49 9.24
N PRO A 27 7.35 -5.66 9.59
CA PRO A 27 7.82 -6.39 10.75
C PRO A 27 9.26 -6.89 10.54
N SER A 28 10.06 -6.81 11.59
CA SER A 28 11.45 -7.24 11.56
C SER A 28 11.60 -8.75 11.65
N ASP A 29 10.61 -9.42 12.26
CA ASP A 29 10.63 -10.86 12.45
C ASP A 29 9.21 -11.40 12.62
N ARG A 30 9.10 -12.72 12.80
CA ARG A 30 7.82 -13.40 12.97
C ARG A 30 7.07 -12.91 14.21
N ASP A 31 7.77 -12.66 15.30
CA ASP A 31 7.14 -12.23 16.55
C ASP A 31 6.50 -10.85 16.39
N GLU A 32 7.17 -9.95 15.70
CA GLU A 32 6.60 -8.63 15.43
C GLU A 32 5.41 -8.73 14.48
N ALA A 33 5.48 -9.57 13.47
CA ALA A 33 4.35 -9.82 12.57
C ALA A 33 3.15 -10.38 13.35
N ASN A 34 3.39 -11.30 14.25
CA ASN A 34 2.35 -11.84 15.12
C ASN A 34 1.72 -10.73 15.97
N SER A 35 2.53 -9.87 16.54
CA SER A 35 2.06 -8.73 17.33
C SER A 35 1.17 -7.80 16.49
N PHE A 36 1.59 -7.50 15.26
CA PHE A 36 0.82 -6.64 14.37
C PHE A 36 -0.54 -7.27 14.02
N LEU A 37 -0.55 -8.53 13.64
CA LEU A 37 -1.81 -9.21 13.29
C LEU A 37 -2.75 -9.29 14.49
N SER A 38 -2.21 -9.51 15.68
CA SER A 38 -2.99 -9.52 16.91
C SER A 38 -3.62 -8.16 17.20
N LEU A 39 -2.90 -7.09 16.92
CA LEU A 39 -3.41 -5.73 17.07
C LEU A 39 -4.50 -5.41 16.04
N LEU A 40 -4.32 -5.87 14.80
CA LEU A 40 -5.25 -5.60 13.71
C LEU A 40 -6.52 -6.46 13.80
N SER A 41 -6.45 -7.59 14.47
CA SER A 41 -7.57 -8.55 14.59
C SER A 41 -8.84 -7.86 15.06
N GLY A 42 -9.92 -8.04 14.31
CA GLY A 42 -11.24 -7.52 14.67
C GLY A 42 -11.39 -6.01 14.59
N ARG A 43 -10.43 -5.29 14.01
CA ARG A 43 -10.42 -3.82 14.00
C ARG A 43 -10.38 -3.26 12.59
N ARG A 44 -10.69 -1.98 12.50
CA ARG A 44 -10.46 -1.18 11.30
C ARG A 44 -9.13 -0.48 11.44
N HIS A 45 -8.37 -0.47 10.35
CA HIS A 45 -7.12 0.27 10.28
C HIS A 45 -7.03 1.04 8.96
N LYS A 46 -6.13 2.01 8.91
CA LYS A 46 -5.91 2.80 7.71
C LYS A 46 -4.68 2.29 6.97
N VAL A 47 -4.78 2.32 5.65
CA VAL A 47 -3.64 2.11 4.76
C VAL A 47 -3.44 3.42 4.01
N ILE A 48 -2.28 4.02 4.20
CA ILE A 48 -1.96 5.34 3.64
C ILE A 48 -0.84 5.12 2.63
N THR A 49 -1.11 5.43 1.37
CA THR A 49 -0.11 5.32 0.32
C THR A 49 0.14 6.68 -0.29
N CYS A 50 1.40 7.10 -0.27
CA CYS A 50 1.86 8.32 -0.93
C CYS A 50 2.51 7.95 -2.24
N VAL A 51 2.10 8.61 -3.32
CA VAL A 51 2.71 8.46 -4.63
C VAL A 51 3.34 9.79 -5.01
N ALA A 52 4.58 9.74 -5.47
CA ALA A 52 5.26 10.92 -5.98
C ALA A 52 5.75 10.66 -7.39
N ALA A 53 5.53 11.62 -8.27
CA ALA A 53 6.01 11.58 -9.64
C ALA A 53 6.83 12.82 -9.93
N LYS A 54 7.99 12.64 -10.55
CA LYS A 54 8.90 13.72 -10.89
C LYS A 54 9.21 13.70 -12.39
N LYS A 55 9.04 14.84 -13.03
CA LYS A 55 9.46 15.08 -14.40
C LYS A 55 10.27 16.35 -14.43
N GLN A 56 11.56 16.24 -14.79
CA GLN A 56 12.50 17.35 -14.72
C GLN A 56 12.49 17.97 -13.30
N ASN A 57 12.15 19.24 -13.17
CA ASN A 57 12.09 19.92 -11.86
C ASN A 57 10.70 19.91 -11.24
N GLN A 58 9.73 19.33 -11.91
CA GLN A 58 8.35 19.30 -11.44
C GLN A 58 8.09 18.03 -10.65
N VAL A 59 7.65 18.20 -9.40
CA VAL A 59 7.30 17.07 -8.52
C VAL A 59 5.84 17.21 -8.14
N LYS A 60 5.09 16.11 -8.27
CA LYS A 60 3.70 16.04 -7.81
C LYS A 60 3.54 14.87 -6.88
N VAL A 61 2.75 15.07 -5.83
CA VAL A 61 2.53 14.10 -4.78
C VAL A 61 1.04 13.92 -4.55
N LYS A 62 0.62 12.68 -4.33
CA LYS A 62 -0.75 12.37 -3.95
C LYS A 62 -0.74 11.39 -2.79
N GLU A 63 -1.54 11.68 -1.77
CA GLU A 63 -1.76 10.77 -0.65
C GLU A 63 -3.13 10.13 -0.78
N VAL A 64 -3.20 8.81 -0.63
CA VAL A 64 -4.44 8.04 -0.71
C VAL A 64 -4.61 7.27 0.58
N ILE A 65 -5.73 7.51 1.26
CA ILE A 65 -6.05 6.86 2.52
C ILE A 65 -7.22 5.91 2.30
N SER A 66 -7.02 4.66 2.69
CA SER A 66 -8.04 3.63 2.61
C SER A 66 -8.26 3.01 3.98
N VAL A 67 -9.40 2.42 4.19
CA VAL A 67 -9.75 1.75 5.45
C VAL A 67 -9.96 0.28 5.17
N VAL A 68 -9.37 -0.56 6.01
CA VAL A 68 -9.49 -2.01 5.93
C VAL A 68 -10.06 -2.52 7.25
N LYS A 69 -11.07 -3.37 7.17
CA LYS A 69 -11.56 -4.08 8.34
C LYS A 69 -11.08 -5.51 8.30
N MET A 70 -10.44 -5.93 9.38
CA MET A 70 -10.00 -7.31 9.55
C MET A 70 -10.96 -8.05 10.47
N LYS A 71 -11.28 -9.29 10.12
CA LYS A 71 -12.09 -10.14 11.01
C LYS A 71 -11.32 -10.44 12.29
N VAL A 72 -12.00 -10.93 13.33
CA VAL A 72 -11.32 -11.46 14.50
C VAL A 72 -10.53 -12.70 14.07
N LEU A 73 -9.22 -12.68 14.31
CA LEU A 73 -8.33 -13.77 13.92
C LEU A 73 -8.15 -14.76 15.07
N SER A 74 -8.26 -16.04 14.78
CA SER A 74 -7.94 -17.08 15.74
C SER A 74 -6.42 -17.27 15.82
N PHE A 75 -5.96 -17.89 16.89
CA PHE A 75 -4.55 -18.26 17.03
C PHE A 75 -4.10 -19.10 15.83
N GLN A 76 -4.91 -20.07 15.44
CA GLN A 76 -4.57 -20.95 14.31
C GLN A 76 -4.47 -20.21 12.99
N GLU A 77 -5.34 -19.24 12.75
CA GLU A 77 -5.29 -18.44 11.54
C GLU A 77 -4.01 -17.61 11.47
N ILE A 78 -3.63 -17.00 12.58
CA ILE A 78 -2.40 -16.21 12.65
C ILE A 78 -1.19 -17.11 12.42
N GLU A 79 -1.12 -18.25 13.10
CA GLU A 79 0.00 -19.19 12.95
C GLU A 79 0.13 -19.70 11.51
N THR A 80 -0.96 -20.08 10.90
CA THR A 80 -0.98 -20.56 9.51
C THR A 80 -0.52 -19.46 8.56
N TYR A 81 -0.97 -18.24 8.77
CA TYR A 81 -0.56 -17.12 7.94
C TYR A 81 0.93 -16.82 8.11
N LEU A 82 1.43 -16.82 9.35
CA LEU A 82 2.86 -16.60 9.62
C LEU A 82 3.72 -17.67 8.96
N ASP A 83 3.26 -18.94 8.97
CA ASP A 83 3.97 -20.03 8.33
C ASP A 83 4.10 -19.84 6.82
N SER A 84 3.18 -19.12 6.19
CA SER A 84 3.23 -18.84 4.75
C SER A 84 4.39 -17.93 4.36
N GLY A 85 4.92 -17.14 5.31
CA GLY A 85 5.95 -16.14 5.03
C GLY A 85 5.44 -14.90 4.31
N ASP A 86 4.15 -14.80 4.02
CA ASP A 86 3.58 -13.69 3.25
C ASP A 86 3.64 -12.35 3.99
N TRP A 87 3.92 -12.38 5.29
CA TRP A 87 4.07 -11.18 6.12
C TRP A 87 5.37 -10.43 5.86
N GLU A 88 6.37 -11.09 5.29
CA GLU A 88 7.70 -10.50 5.11
C GLU A 88 7.67 -9.32 4.15
N GLY A 89 8.31 -8.23 4.55
CA GLY A 89 8.47 -7.05 3.72
C GLY A 89 7.20 -6.22 3.51
N LYS A 90 6.13 -6.48 4.27
CA LYS A 90 4.86 -5.78 4.10
C LYS A 90 4.50 -4.97 5.33
N ALA A 91 4.11 -3.71 5.13
CA ALA A 91 3.62 -2.85 6.20
C ALA A 91 2.42 -3.51 6.89
N GLY A 92 2.41 -3.50 8.22
CA GLY A 92 1.36 -4.15 9.01
C GLY A 92 1.45 -5.66 9.04
N GLY A 93 2.39 -6.26 8.30
CA GLY A 93 2.62 -7.70 8.29
C GLY A 93 1.68 -8.49 7.42
N TYR A 94 0.99 -7.87 6.46
CA TYR A 94 0.09 -8.60 5.56
C TYR A 94 0.01 -7.92 4.19
N GLY A 95 -0.40 -8.72 3.18
CA GLY A 95 -0.70 -8.21 1.85
C GLY A 95 -2.10 -8.63 1.43
N ILE A 96 -2.89 -7.68 0.92
CA ILE A 96 -4.28 -7.97 0.52
C ILE A 96 -4.37 -8.89 -0.71
N GLN A 97 -3.31 -8.95 -1.51
CA GLN A 97 -3.29 -9.82 -2.68
C GLN A 97 -2.99 -11.29 -2.35
N GLY A 98 -2.50 -11.55 -1.14
CA GLY A 98 -2.15 -12.89 -0.71
C GLY A 98 -3.24 -13.56 0.12
N PRO A 99 -2.87 -14.57 0.90
CA PRO A 99 -3.84 -15.32 1.70
C PRO A 99 -4.56 -14.48 2.75
N ALA A 100 -4.00 -13.33 3.17
CA ALA A 100 -4.66 -12.45 4.12
C ALA A 100 -5.95 -11.84 3.57
N ALA A 101 -6.18 -11.89 2.26
CA ALA A 101 -7.46 -11.45 1.69
C ALA A 101 -8.65 -12.16 2.35
N SER A 102 -8.47 -13.43 2.76
CA SER A 102 -9.51 -14.20 3.44
C SER A 102 -9.87 -13.65 4.82
N PHE A 103 -9.05 -12.78 5.39
CA PHE A 103 -9.28 -12.17 6.70
C PHE A 103 -10.01 -10.82 6.60
N ILE A 104 -10.25 -10.33 5.39
CA ILE A 104 -10.72 -8.97 5.17
C ILE A 104 -12.13 -9.00 4.58
N PRO A 105 -13.17 -8.79 5.42
CA PRO A 105 -14.55 -8.76 4.95
C PRO A 105 -14.94 -7.45 4.29
N TRP A 106 -14.15 -6.38 4.47
CA TRP A 106 -14.58 -5.07 4.04
C TRP A 106 -13.41 -4.10 3.86
N ILE A 107 -13.45 -3.33 2.80
CA ILE A 107 -12.55 -2.21 2.57
C ILE A 107 -13.34 -0.99 2.10
N SER A 108 -12.78 0.19 2.33
CA SER A 108 -13.28 1.45 1.81
C SER A 108 -12.12 2.27 1.29
N GLY A 109 -12.24 2.75 0.06
CA GLY A 109 -11.20 3.54 -0.58
C GLY A 109 -10.60 2.81 -1.78
N SER A 110 -9.28 2.92 -1.94
CA SER A 110 -8.57 2.45 -3.11
C SER A 110 -7.97 1.06 -2.89
N TYR A 111 -8.51 0.05 -3.55
CA TYR A 111 -7.93 -1.29 -3.51
C TYR A 111 -6.47 -1.27 -3.98
N THR A 112 -6.20 -0.61 -5.11
CA THR A 112 -4.84 -0.54 -5.65
C THR A 112 -3.90 0.26 -4.73
N GLY A 113 -4.44 1.25 -4.01
CA GLY A 113 -3.69 1.96 -2.96
C GLY A 113 -3.32 1.05 -1.80
N ILE A 114 -4.23 0.17 -1.39
CA ILE A 114 -3.95 -0.82 -0.35
C ILE A 114 -2.87 -1.81 -0.81
N VAL A 115 -2.89 -2.18 -2.09
CA VAL A 115 -1.83 -3.02 -2.68
C VAL A 115 -0.47 -2.33 -2.63
N GLY A 116 -0.44 -1.00 -2.81
CA GLY A 116 0.78 -0.21 -2.71
C GLY A 116 0.99 0.83 -3.80
N LEU A 117 0.15 0.83 -4.84
CA LEU A 117 0.21 1.84 -5.89
C LEU A 117 -1.21 2.17 -6.35
N PRO A 118 -1.77 3.31 -5.90
CA PRO A 118 -3.13 3.70 -6.27
C PRO A 118 -3.19 4.09 -7.74
N LEU A 119 -3.70 3.19 -8.58
CA LEU A 119 -3.59 3.33 -10.03
C LEU A 119 -4.35 4.52 -10.58
N ASN A 120 -5.56 4.78 -10.07
CA ASN A 120 -6.33 5.93 -10.54
C ASN A 120 -5.58 7.25 -10.31
N GLU A 121 -5.09 7.45 -9.11
CA GLU A 121 -4.35 8.66 -8.74
C GLU A 121 -3.02 8.75 -9.45
N THR A 122 -2.34 7.60 -9.60
CA THR A 122 -1.06 7.53 -10.31
C THR A 122 -1.22 7.93 -11.76
N MET A 123 -2.25 7.42 -12.43
CA MET A 123 -2.54 7.79 -13.82
C MET A 123 -2.85 9.28 -13.93
N GLY A 124 -3.56 9.85 -12.95
CA GLY A 124 -3.83 11.28 -12.88
C GLY A 124 -2.56 12.11 -12.78
N LEU A 125 -1.62 11.68 -11.93
CA LEU A 125 -0.33 12.36 -11.80
C LEU A 125 0.47 12.31 -13.10
N LEU A 126 0.56 11.14 -13.70
CA LEU A 126 1.29 10.97 -14.96
C LEU A 126 0.69 11.82 -16.07
N SER A 127 -0.62 11.83 -16.18
CA SER A 127 -1.34 12.64 -17.15
C SER A 127 -1.08 14.14 -16.93
N SER A 128 -1.11 14.58 -15.66
CA SER A 128 -0.86 15.99 -15.33
C SER A 128 0.57 16.41 -15.65
N LEU A 129 1.51 15.49 -15.69
CA LEU A 129 2.89 15.73 -16.10
C LEU A 129 3.08 15.51 -17.59
N LYS A 130 1.99 15.30 -18.33
CA LYS A 130 1.98 15.11 -19.79
C LYS A 130 2.77 13.88 -20.21
N TYR A 131 2.78 12.85 -19.36
CA TYR A 131 3.33 11.57 -19.72
C TYR A 131 2.29 10.76 -20.48
N PRO A 132 2.60 10.21 -21.67
CA PRO A 132 1.62 9.47 -22.45
C PRO A 132 1.30 8.12 -21.79
N VAL A 133 0.10 7.99 -21.25
CA VAL A 133 -0.40 6.72 -20.73
C VAL A 133 -1.29 6.09 -21.79
N PHE A 134 -1.41 4.76 -21.77
CA PHE A 134 -2.15 3.99 -22.77
C PHE A 134 -1.65 4.19 -24.21
N GLY A 135 -0.39 4.62 -24.37
CA GLY A 135 0.18 4.85 -25.69
C GLY A 135 -0.53 5.92 -26.48
N SER A 136 -1.23 6.81 -25.83
CA SER A 136 -2.10 7.79 -26.48
C SER A 136 -1.31 8.98 -27.03
N LYS A 137 -0.64 8.79 -28.12
CA LYS A 137 0.12 9.85 -28.78
C LYS A 137 -0.76 10.84 -29.53
N ASN A 138 -1.98 10.45 -29.87
CA ASN A 138 -2.91 11.29 -30.64
C ASN A 138 -4.03 11.81 -29.77
N GLY A 139 -3.86 11.61 -28.57
CA GLY A 139 -4.81 12.02 -27.58
C GLY A 139 -5.51 12.49 -27.14
#